data_a23400bd4f98d7c93d2bb1916a201af2
#
_entry.id   a23400bd4f98d7c93d2bb1916a201af2
#
_cell.length_a   1.000
_cell.length_b   1.000
_cell.length_c   1.000
_cell.angle_alpha   90.00
_cell.angle_beta   90.00
_cell.angle_gamma   90.00
#
_symmetry.space_group_name_H-M   'P 1'
#
loop_
_entity.id
_entity.type
_entity.pdbx_description
1 polymer ?
#
loop_
_entity_poly.entity_id
_entity_poly.type
_entity_poly.pdbx_seq_one_letter_code
_entity_poly.pdbx_strand_id
1 'polypeptide(L)'
;MISYGIPASITLAQGILESGMGYGRLAVEGNNHFGIKCHKEWNGKRIYHDDDKKGECFRVYKDPENSFRDHSLFLRDRNRYAFLFDIKINQYKAWAKGLKKAGYATDPKYPDKLISLIERFDLTRFDEKNKIAQNLKKGSKIQTIHLVKKGDTLYSVSKKYNVNIDRIIELNKIKDQRIYLGQSLNIPNP
;
A
#
# COMPACT_ATOMS: atom_id res chain seq x y z
N MET A 1 -1.64 3.59 -4.30
CA MET A 1 -2.79 2.69 -4.13
C MET A 1 -4.07 3.52 -3.94
N ILE A 2 -4.24 4.22 -2.87
CA ILE A 2 -5.46 4.99 -2.58
C ILE A 2 -5.66 6.16 -3.50
N SER A 3 -4.58 6.83 -3.84
CA SER A 3 -4.60 7.92 -4.84
C SER A 3 -5.17 7.47 -6.19
N TYR A 4 -5.23 6.16 -6.42
CA TYR A 4 -5.75 5.53 -7.64
C TYR A 4 -7.11 4.88 -7.45
N GLY A 5 -7.72 4.94 -6.24
CA GLY A 5 -9.04 4.37 -5.97
C GLY A 5 -9.06 2.84 -5.83
N ILE A 6 -7.91 2.21 -5.61
CA ILE A 6 -7.79 0.76 -5.44
C ILE A 6 -7.61 0.45 -3.94
N PRO A 7 -8.32 -0.55 -3.37
CA PRO A 7 -8.10 -0.97 -1.99
C PRO A 7 -6.62 -1.32 -1.75
N ALA A 8 -6.06 -0.83 -0.65
CA ALA A 8 -4.69 -1.16 -0.29
C ALA A 8 -4.53 -2.66 -0.03
N SER A 9 -5.53 -3.27 0.62
CA SER A 9 -5.59 -4.72 0.87
C SER A 9 -5.45 -5.54 -0.42
N ILE A 10 -6.17 -5.16 -1.47
CA ILE A 10 -6.11 -5.82 -2.78
C ILE A 10 -4.71 -5.68 -3.39
N THR A 11 -4.18 -4.45 -3.46
CA THR A 11 -2.87 -4.23 -4.08
C THR A 11 -1.75 -4.94 -3.33
N LEU A 12 -1.81 -4.95 -1.98
CA LEU A 12 -0.84 -5.67 -1.16
C LEU A 12 -0.94 -7.18 -1.36
N ALA A 13 -2.15 -7.74 -1.38
CA ALA A 13 -2.35 -9.17 -1.62
C ALA A 13 -1.85 -9.60 -3.00
N GLN A 14 -2.09 -8.79 -4.04
CA GLN A 14 -1.54 -9.02 -5.36
C GLN A 14 0.00 -8.97 -5.33
N GLY A 15 0.59 -7.94 -4.74
CA GLY A 15 2.04 -7.84 -4.61
C GLY A 15 2.67 -9.03 -3.87
N ILE A 16 2.05 -9.50 -2.79
CA ILE A 16 2.47 -10.70 -2.04
C ILE A 16 2.41 -11.94 -2.94
N LEU A 17 1.30 -12.13 -3.67
CA LEU A 17 1.08 -13.30 -4.51
C LEU A 17 2.04 -13.33 -5.70
N GLU A 18 2.15 -12.23 -6.46
CA GLU A 18 2.93 -12.14 -7.68
C GLU A 18 4.45 -12.15 -7.41
N SER A 19 4.89 -11.64 -6.26
CA SER A 19 6.31 -11.58 -5.91
C SER A 19 6.82 -12.77 -5.07
N GLY A 20 5.98 -13.78 -4.82
CA GLY A 20 6.34 -14.84 -3.89
C GLY A 20 6.71 -14.28 -2.50
N MET A 21 5.82 -13.45 -1.93
CA MET A 21 6.01 -12.76 -0.65
C MET A 21 7.21 -11.77 -0.62
N GLY A 22 7.60 -11.25 -1.78
CA GLY A 22 8.72 -10.34 -1.93
C GLY A 22 10.08 -11.02 -2.13
N TYR A 23 10.14 -12.35 -2.10
CA TYR A 23 11.38 -13.12 -2.26
C TYR A 23 11.67 -13.51 -3.71
N GLY A 24 10.72 -13.35 -4.61
CA GLY A 24 10.91 -13.65 -6.03
C GLY A 24 12.01 -12.78 -6.66
N ARG A 25 12.76 -13.35 -7.59
CA ARG A 25 13.90 -12.70 -8.24
C ARG A 25 13.57 -11.31 -8.79
N LEU A 26 12.42 -11.15 -9.46
CA LEU A 26 12.01 -9.87 -10.02
C LEU A 26 11.77 -8.80 -8.93
N ALA A 27 11.26 -9.19 -7.76
CA ALA A 27 11.07 -8.29 -6.64
C ALA A 27 12.40 -7.90 -5.98
N VAL A 28 13.30 -8.88 -5.77
CA VAL A 28 14.58 -8.67 -5.07
C VAL A 28 15.57 -7.88 -5.93
N GLU A 29 15.78 -8.31 -7.17
CA GLU A 29 16.79 -7.71 -8.06
C GLU A 29 16.24 -6.50 -8.84
N GLY A 30 14.92 -6.44 -9.07
CA GLY A 30 14.29 -5.47 -9.94
C GLY A 30 13.29 -4.53 -9.26
N ASN A 31 13.03 -4.66 -7.95
CA ASN A 31 11.95 -3.94 -7.26
C ASN A 31 10.58 -4.08 -7.98
N ASN A 32 10.40 -5.17 -8.74
CA ASN A 32 9.25 -5.42 -9.58
C ASN A 32 8.34 -6.47 -8.93
N HIS A 33 7.43 -6.01 -8.07
CA HIS A 33 6.58 -6.87 -7.26
C HIS A 33 5.38 -7.46 -8.01
N PHE A 34 5.16 -7.09 -9.26
CA PHE A 34 4.01 -7.52 -10.06
C PHE A 34 4.38 -8.16 -11.39
N GLY A 35 5.65 -8.47 -11.61
CA GLY A 35 6.10 -9.06 -12.87
C GLY A 35 5.76 -8.17 -14.08
N ILE A 36 5.93 -6.86 -13.97
CA ILE A 36 5.58 -5.94 -15.06
C ILE A 36 6.61 -6.05 -16.15
N LYS A 37 6.15 -6.50 -17.35
CA LYS A 37 6.98 -6.70 -18.53
C LYS A 37 7.39 -5.37 -19.18
N CYS A 38 8.55 -5.34 -19.86
CA CYS A 38 8.96 -4.19 -20.66
C CYS A 38 8.03 -4.07 -21.88
N HIS A 39 7.25 -3.03 -21.96
CA HIS A 39 6.57 -2.68 -23.21
C HIS A 39 7.48 -1.79 -24.06
N LYS A 40 7.10 -1.56 -25.33
CA LYS A 40 7.91 -0.83 -26.32
C LYS A 40 8.45 0.53 -25.84
N GLU A 41 7.72 1.18 -24.94
CA GLU A 41 8.03 2.52 -24.41
C GLU A 41 8.91 2.50 -23.16
N TRP A 42 9.33 1.31 -22.68
CA TRP A 42 10.15 1.22 -21.48
C TRP A 42 11.62 1.55 -21.75
N ASN A 43 12.10 2.67 -21.25
CA ASN A 43 13.49 3.16 -21.39
C ASN A 43 14.34 2.95 -20.13
N GLY A 44 13.78 2.31 -19.06
CA GLY A 44 14.50 2.04 -17.82
C GLY A 44 15.37 0.78 -17.89
N LYS A 45 15.99 0.45 -16.75
CA LYS A 45 16.77 -0.79 -16.59
C LYS A 45 15.88 -2.03 -16.81
N ARG A 46 16.49 -3.12 -17.24
CA ARG A 46 15.81 -4.35 -17.64
C ARG A 46 16.42 -5.56 -16.96
N ILE A 47 15.59 -6.56 -16.67
CA ILE A 47 15.98 -7.90 -16.23
C ILE A 47 15.26 -8.91 -17.09
N TYR A 48 15.94 -10.00 -17.44
CA TYR A 48 15.37 -11.06 -18.26
C TYR A 48 15.09 -12.27 -17.39
N HIS A 49 13.89 -12.83 -17.54
CA HIS A 49 13.42 -13.97 -16.78
C HIS A 49 12.52 -14.85 -17.66
N ASP A 50 12.55 -16.16 -17.42
CA ASP A 50 11.66 -17.09 -18.08
C ASP A 50 10.31 -17.11 -17.35
N ASP A 51 9.22 -16.79 -18.05
CA ASP A 51 7.86 -16.77 -17.55
C ASP A 51 6.97 -17.52 -18.57
N ASP A 52 6.03 -16.86 -19.25
CA ASP A 52 5.24 -17.48 -20.33
C ASP A 52 6.12 -17.90 -21.51
N LYS A 53 7.22 -17.18 -21.73
CA LYS A 53 8.23 -17.45 -22.75
C LYS A 53 9.62 -17.32 -22.15
N LYS A 54 10.57 -18.00 -22.81
CA LYS A 54 11.98 -17.92 -22.44
C LYS A 54 12.54 -16.53 -22.70
N GLY A 55 13.27 -15.97 -21.73
CA GLY A 55 13.99 -14.71 -21.88
C GLY A 55 13.11 -13.48 -21.98
N GLU A 56 11.94 -13.44 -21.35
CA GLU A 56 11.07 -12.26 -21.36
C GLU A 56 11.68 -11.08 -20.58
N CYS A 57 11.43 -9.88 -21.08
CA CYS A 57 11.93 -8.64 -20.52
C CYS A 57 11.00 -8.10 -19.43
N PHE A 58 11.53 -7.85 -18.23
CA PHE A 58 10.83 -7.23 -17.13
C PHE A 58 11.47 -5.91 -16.72
N ARG A 59 10.65 -4.98 -16.25
CA ARG A 59 11.09 -3.67 -15.77
C ARG A 59 11.90 -3.80 -14.49
N VAL A 60 12.97 -2.99 -14.36
CA VAL A 60 13.70 -2.80 -13.12
C VAL A 60 13.45 -1.38 -12.63
N TYR A 61 12.97 -1.27 -11.40
CA TYR A 61 12.63 0.00 -10.77
C TYR A 61 13.72 0.44 -9.79
N LYS A 62 13.81 1.76 -9.55
CA LYS A 62 14.72 2.33 -8.56
C LYS A 62 14.30 1.94 -7.13
N ASP A 63 12.98 1.88 -6.90
CA ASP A 63 12.37 1.52 -5.62
C ASP A 63 11.07 0.74 -5.86
N PRO A 64 10.60 -0.03 -4.88
CA PRO A 64 9.37 -0.82 -4.99
C PRO A 64 8.12 0.03 -5.28
N GLU A 65 8.05 1.26 -4.76
CA GLU A 65 6.90 2.15 -4.91
C GLU A 65 6.54 2.38 -6.38
N ASN A 66 7.55 2.43 -7.25
CA ASN A 66 7.33 2.61 -8.69
C ASN A 66 6.63 1.40 -9.32
N SER A 67 6.90 0.17 -8.88
CA SER A 67 6.16 -1.01 -9.37
C SER A 67 4.71 -1.02 -8.90
N PHE A 68 4.46 -0.59 -7.66
CA PHE A 68 3.11 -0.42 -7.13
C PHE A 68 2.31 0.68 -7.85
N ARG A 69 3.00 1.76 -8.23
CA ARG A 69 2.42 2.83 -9.03
C ARG A 69 2.04 2.33 -10.42
N ASP A 70 2.96 1.69 -11.13
CA ASP A 70 2.72 1.19 -12.49
C ASP A 70 1.61 0.14 -12.52
N HIS A 71 1.54 -0.74 -11.51
CA HIS A 71 0.45 -1.68 -11.35
C HIS A 71 -0.90 -0.96 -11.12
N SER A 72 -0.91 0.10 -10.32
CA SER A 72 -2.13 0.87 -10.07
C SER A 72 -2.62 1.57 -11.34
N LEU A 73 -1.72 2.14 -12.14
CA LEU A 73 -2.03 2.73 -13.44
C LEU A 73 -2.52 1.66 -14.43
N PHE A 74 -1.88 0.49 -14.45
CA PHE A 74 -2.32 -0.64 -15.28
C PHE A 74 -3.80 -0.99 -15.06
N LEU A 75 -4.27 -1.00 -13.82
CA LEU A 75 -5.68 -1.27 -13.52
C LEU A 75 -6.57 -0.07 -13.85
N ARG A 76 -6.10 1.15 -13.59
CA ARG A 76 -6.92 2.35 -13.77
C ARG A 76 -7.15 2.73 -15.24
N ASP A 77 -6.12 2.55 -16.07
CA ASP A 77 -6.13 3.08 -17.43
C ASP A 77 -6.71 2.10 -18.47
N ARG A 78 -7.11 0.90 -18.04
CA ARG A 78 -7.69 -0.10 -18.94
C ARG A 78 -9.17 -0.27 -18.74
N ASN A 79 -9.96 -0.01 -19.78
CA ASN A 79 -11.43 -0.07 -19.78
C ASN A 79 -12.01 -1.36 -19.20
N ARG A 80 -11.34 -2.50 -19.39
CA ARG A 80 -11.82 -3.79 -18.86
C ARG A 80 -11.88 -3.86 -17.34
N TYR A 81 -11.15 -2.98 -16.64
CA TYR A 81 -11.16 -2.86 -15.18
C TYR A 81 -12.03 -1.70 -14.67
N ALA A 82 -12.59 -0.87 -15.54
CA ALA A 82 -13.31 0.35 -15.14
C ALA A 82 -14.43 0.07 -14.11
N PHE A 83 -15.20 -1.00 -14.30
CA PHE A 83 -16.31 -1.36 -13.40
C PHE A 83 -15.85 -1.70 -11.96
N LEU A 84 -14.56 -2.01 -11.75
CA LEU A 84 -14.01 -2.26 -10.42
C LEU A 84 -14.09 -1.00 -9.54
N PHE A 85 -13.98 0.17 -10.16
CA PHE A 85 -13.97 1.45 -9.45
C PHE A 85 -15.37 1.89 -8.98
N ASP A 86 -16.43 1.19 -9.40
CA ASP A 86 -17.79 1.32 -8.86
C ASP A 86 -17.97 0.50 -7.57
N ILE A 87 -17.07 -0.45 -7.30
CA ILE A 87 -17.08 -1.26 -6.09
C ILE A 87 -16.52 -0.43 -4.93
N LYS A 88 -17.24 -0.42 -3.81
CA LYS A 88 -16.76 0.28 -2.60
C LYS A 88 -15.38 -0.25 -2.18
N ILE A 89 -14.50 0.66 -1.74
CA ILE A 89 -13.10 0.35 -1.41
C ILE A 89 -12.95 -0.68 -0.28
N ASN A 90 -13.92 -0.80 0.60
CA ASN A 90 -13.93 -1.77 1.70
C ASN A 90 -14.53 -3.14 1.31
N GLN A 91 -14.93 -3.33 0.06
CA GLN A 91 -15.48 -4.59 -0.45
C GLN A 91 -14.41 -5.42 -1.17
N TYR A 92 -13.31 -5.73 -0.47
CA TYR A 92 -12.17 -6.47 -1.06
C TYR A 92 -12.58 -7.82 -1.69
N LYS A 93 -13.60 -8.52 -1.13
CA LYS A 93 -14.09 -9.79 -1.73
C LYS A 93 -14.73 -9.56 -3.10
N ALA A 94 -15.47 -8.47 -3.27
CA ALA A 94 -16.04 -8.10 -4.56
C ALA A 94 -14.95 -7.66 -5.54
N TRP A 95 -13.94 -6.91 -5.07
CA TRP A 95 -12.76 -6.54 -5.84
C TRP A 95 -11.99 -7.76 -6.36
N ALA A 96 -11.70 -8.75 -5.49
CA ALA A 96 -10.99 -9.97 -5.86
C ALA A 96 -11.74 -10.76 -6.96
N LYS A 97 -13.06 -10.94 -6.81
CA LYS A 97 -13.91 -11.57 -7.82
C LYS A 97 -13.96 -10.75 -9.11
N GLY A 98 -14.05 -9.44 -9.00
CA GLY A 98 -14.06 -8.52 -10.11
C GLY A 98 -12.77 -8.57 -10.94
N LEU A 99 -11.60 -8.64 -10.30
CA LEU A 99 -10.31 -8.82 -10.99
C LEU A 99 -10.29 -10.10 -11.82
N LYS A 100 -10.79 -11.21 -11.29
CA LYS A 100 -10.91 -12.45 -12.04
C LYS A 100 -11.87 -12.31 -13.23
N LYS A 101 -13.05 -11.69 -13.00
CA LYS A 101 -14.04 -11.44 -14.07
C LYS A 101 -13.45 -10.56 -15.18
N ALA A 102 -12.62 -9.58 -14.83
CA ALA A 102 -11.92 -8.72 -15.78
C ALA A 102 -10.77 -9.42 -16.52
N GLY A 103 -10.47 -10.68 -16.19
CA GLY A 103 -9.38 -11.43 -16.80
C GLY A 103 -7.98 -11.00 -16.34
N TYR A 104 -7.84 -10.55 -15.09
CA TYR A 104 -6.52 -10.25 -14.53
C TYR A 104 -5.66 -11.51 -14.41
N ALA A 105 -6.25 -12.61 -14.01
CA ALA A 105 -5.60 -13.91 -13.93
C ALA A 105 -6.45 -15.03 -14.57
N THR A 106 -5.81 -16.04 -15.12
CA THR A 106 -6.47 -17.23 -15.69
C THR A 106 -6.92 -18.23 -14.62
N ASP A 107 -6.22 -18.30 -13.50
CA ASP A 107 -6.49 -19.19 -12.38
C ASP A 107 -7.90 -18.98 -11.81
N PRO A 108 -8.79 -20.00 -11.80
CA PRO A 108 -10.12 -19.89 -11.21
C PRO A 108 -10.10 -19.63 -9.70
N LYS A 109 -9.03 -20.03 -9.00
CA LYS A 109 -8.85 -19.84 -7.56
C LYS A 109 -8.18 -18.50 -7.21
N TYR A 110 -7.92 -17.63 -8.18
CA TYR A 110 -7.26 -16.35 -7.94
C TYR A 110 -7.97 -15.48 -6.89
N PRO A 111 -9.32 -15.32 -6.92
CA PRO A 111 -10.01 -14.56 -5.89
C PRO A 111 -9.82 -15.13 -4.48
N ASP A 112 -9.88 -16.44 -4.33
CA ASP A 112 -9.75 -17.11 -3.02
C ASP A 112 -8.33 -16.95 -2.47
N LYS A 113 -7.31 -17.00 -3.35
CA LYS A 113 -5.91 -16.72 -2.96
C LYS A 113 -5.76 -15.31 -2.43
N LEU A 114 -6.31 -14.29 -3.11
CA LEU A 114 -6.26 -12.91 -2.65
C LEU A 114 -7.00 -12.75 -1.32
N ILE A 115 -8.21 -13.28 -1.20
CA ILE A 115 -9.03 -13.20 0.02
C ILE A 115 -8.29 -13.85 1.19
N SER A 116 -7.73 -15.04 0.98
CA SER A 116 -6.95 -15.74 2.01
C SER A 116 -5.74 -14.93 2.50
N LEU A 117 -5.00 -14.29 1.59
CA LEU A 117 -3.89 -13.42 1.95
C LEU A 117 -4.35 -12.18 2.72
N ILE A 118 -5.45 -11.55 2.29
CA ILE A 118 -6.02 -10.38 2.96
C ILE A 118 -6.43 -10.72 4.38
N GLU A 119 -7.13 -11.82 4.58
CA GLU A 119 -7.61 -12.26 5.88
C GLU A 119 -6.45 -12.73 6.77
N ARG A 120 -5.53 -13.54 6.24
CA ARG A 120 -4.36 -14.06 6.97
C ARG A 120 -3.45 -12.97 7.53
N PHE A 121 -3.23 -11.90 6.76
CA PHE A 121 -2.31 -10.81 7.13
C PHE A 121 -3.04 -9.54 7.61
N ASP A 122 -4.36 -9.63 7.82
CA ASP A 122 -5.19 -8.48 8.24
C ASP A 122 -4.92 -7.22 7.39
N LEU A 123 -4.91 -7.40 6.05
CA LEU A 123 -4.55 -6.31 5.15
C LEU A 123 -5.64 -5.23 5.06
N THR A 124 -6.88 -5.51 5.46
CA THR A 124 -7.98 -4.55 5.49
C THR A 124 -7.70 -3.35 6.39
N ARG A 125 -6.86 -3.51 7.41
CA ARG A 125 -6.40 -2.39 8.26
C ARG A 125 -5.74 -1.26 7.49
N PHE A 126 -5.20 -1.54 6.30
CA PHE A 126 -4.62 -0.52 5.42
C PHE A 126 -5.67 0.20 4.58
N ASP A 127 -6.85 -0.37 4.39
CA ASP A 127 -7.98 0.30 3.73
C ASP A 127 -8.63 1.32 4.67
N GLU A 128 -8.68 1.04 5.98
CA GLU A 128 -9.30 1.91 6.99
C GLU A 128 -8.45 3.14 7.35
N LYS A 129 -7.13 2.99 7.44
CA LYS A 129 -6.22 4.14 7.61
C LYS A 129 -6.43 5.22 6.56
N ASN A 130 -7.04 4.87 5.46
CA ASN A 130 -7.35 5.74 4.34
C ASN A 130 -8.68 6.48 4.47
N LYS A 131 -9.66 5.94 5.18
CA LYS A 131 -10.84 6.71 5.60
C LYS A 131 -10.44 7.88 6.50
N ILE A 132 -9.46 7.66 7.39
CA ILE A 132 -8.92 8.71 8.24
C ILE A 132 -8.25 9.80 7.39
N ALA A 133 -7.40 9.42 6.43
CA ALA A 133 -6.72 10.37 5.54
C ALA A 133 -7.68 11.12 4.59
N GLN A 134 -8.76 10.49 4.14
CA GLN A 134 -9.79 11.13 3.30
C GLN A 134 -10.72 12.03 4.11
N ASN A 135 -11.05 11.64 5.34
CA ASN A 135 -11.82 12.49 6.26
C ASN A 135 -11.00 13.70 6.74
N LEU A 136 -9.67 13.55 6.86
CA LEU A 136 -8.76 14.65 7.15
C LEU A 136 -8.69 15.69 6.00
N LYS A 137 -8.87 15.26 4.74
CA LYS A 137 -8.98 16.18 3.59
C LYS A 137 -10.32 16.93 3.52
N LYS A 138 -11.34 16.45 4.24
CA LYS A 138 -12.69 17.08 4.25
C LYS A 138 -12.93 18.04 5.43
N GLY A 139 -11.95 18.33 6.27
CA GLY A 139 -12.18 19.32 7.31
C GLY A 139 -11.44 19.15 8.63
N SER A 140 -10.34 18.44 8.68
CA SER A 140 -9.49 18.37 9.88
C SER A 140 -8.04 18.69 9.58
N LYS A 141 -7.52 19.61 10.35
CA LYS A 141 -6.16 20.11 10.43
C LYS A 141 -5.12 19.00 10.27
N ILE A 142 -4.16 19.22 9.41
CA ILE A 142 -3.03 18.31 9.10
C ILE A 142 -2.38 17.87 10.42
N GLN A 143 -2.39 16.55 10.68
CA GLN A 143 -1.64 15.97 11.80
C GLN A 143 -0.26 15.57 11.31
N THR A 144 0.76 16.05 11.98
CA THR A 144 2.14 15.62 11.75
C THR A 144 2.38 14.33 12.52
N ILE A 145 3.02 13.34 11.90
CA ILE A 145 3.45 12.12 12.60
C ILE A 145 4.89 12.33 13.04
N HIS A 146 5.14 12.17 14.35
CA HIS A 146 6.47 12.17 14.94
C HIS A 146 6.89 10.73 15.27
N LEU A 147 8.02 10.30 14.71
CA LEU A 147 8.65 9.04 15.10
C LEU A 147 9.59 9.29 16.28
N VAL A 148 9.30 8.64 17.40
CA VAL A 148 10.06 8.80 18.65
C VAL A 148 11.49 8.30 18.46
N LYS A 149 12.46 9.17 18.74
CA LYS A 149 13.90 8.91 18.68
C LYS A 149 14.50 8.78 20.07
N LYS A 150 15.71 8.27 20.16
CA LYS A 150 16.46 8.19 21.42
C LYS A 150 16.62 9.59 22.02
N GLY A 151 16.19 9.75 23.27
CA GLY A 151 16.19 11.03 23.98
C GLY A 151 14.90 11.85 23.87
N ASP A 152 13.92 11.42 23.04
CA ASP A 152 12.62 12.08 23.02
C ASP A 152 11.82 11.82 24.29
N THR A 153 11.13 12.86 24.74
CA THR A 153 10.13 12.83 25.81
C THR A 153 8.86 13.49 25.31
N LEU A 154 7.72 13.24 25.96
CA LEU A 154 6.47 13.97 25.64
C LEU A 154 6.66 15.48 25.71
N TYR A 155 7.49 15.93 26.65
CA TYR A 155 7.81 17.36 26.80
C TYR A 155 8.62 17.89 25.60
N SER A 156 9.69 17.18 25.18
CA SER A 156 10.49 17.63 24.04
C SER A 156 9.69 17.64 22.74
N VAL A 157 8.82 16.63 22.53
CA VAL A 157 7.90 16.55 21.39
C VAL A 157 6.86 17.67 21.43
N SER A 158 6.26 17.92 22.59
CA SER A 158 5.31 19.03 22.82
C SER A 158 5.93 20.39 22.45
N LYS A 159 7.13 20.66 22.93
CA LYS A 159 7.87 21.90 22.62
C LYS A 159 8.22 22.00 21.13
N LYS A 160 8.70 20.91 20.53
CA LYS A 160 9.07 20.87 19.12
C LYS A 160 7.93 21.24 18.18
N TYR A 161 6.71 20.83 18.51
CA TYR A 161 5.53 21.04 17.67
C TYR A 161 4.60 22.14 18.20
N ASN A 162 4.98 22.79 19.31
CA ASN A 162 4.16 23.81 19.98
C ASN A 162 2.74 23.33 20.28
N VAL A 163 2.61 22.13 20.85
CA VAL A 163 1.34 21.47 21.15
C VAL A 163 1.29 21.08 22.63
N ASN A 164 0.12 21.18 23.26
CA ASN A 164 -0.08 20.73 24.63
C ASN A 164 0.17 19.22 24.77
N ILE A 165 0.90 18.81 25.82
CA ILE A 165 1.22 17.42 26.15
C ILE A 165 -0.06 16.58 26.29
N ASP A 166 -1.08 17.11 26.99
CA ASP A 166 -2.33 16.38 27.25
C ASP A 166 -3.05 16.03 25.93
N ARG A 167 -3.02 16.94 24.94
CA ARG A 167 -3.56 16.66 23.61
C ARG A 167 -2.80 15.57 22.86
N ILE A 168 -1.46 15.49 23.07
CA ILE A 168 -0.66 14.40 22.49
C ILE A 168 -1.02 13.08 23.15
N ILE A 169 -1.14 13.07 24.49
CA ILE A 169 -1.52 11.90 25.29
C ILE A 169 -2.89 11.36 24.86
N GLU A 170 -3.88 12.23 24.82
CA GLU A 170 -5.27 11.89 24.45
C GLU A 170 -5.36 11.33 23.04
N LEU A 171 -4.76 12.04 22.06
CA LEU A 171 -4.80 11.68 20.65
C LEU A 171 -4.15 10.32 20.37
N ASN A 172 -3.08 9.98 21.12
CA ASN A 172 -2.34 8.75 20.98
C ASN A 172 -2.72 7.66 22.00
N LYS A 173 -3.70 7.94 22.86
CA LYS A 173 -4.19 7.01 23.90
C LYS A 173 -3.07 6.49 24.80
N ILE A 174 -2.13 7.38 25.17
CA ILE A 174 -0.98 7.05 26.04
C ILE A 174 -1.47 6.92 27.48
N LYS A 175 -1.31 5.73 28.08
CA LYS A 175 -1.83 5.48 29.43
C LYS A 175 -0.88 5.92 30.56
N ASP A 176 0.44 5.75 30.37
CA ASP A 176 1.43 5.88 31.45
C ASP A 176 2.38 7.06 31.25
N GLN A 177 2.00 8.06 30.44
CA GLN A 177 2.84 9.20 30.04
C GLN A 177 4.23 8.79 29.49
N ARG A 178 4.35 7.53 29.02
CA ARG A 178 5.59 6.99 28.46
C ARG A 178 5.48 6.86 26.95
N ILE A 179 6.56 7.20 26.29
CA ILE A 179 6.74 6.97 24.85
C ILE A 179 7.96 6.09 24.63
N TYR A 180 7.93 5.30 23.58
CA TYR A 180 8.96 4.30 23.30
C TYR A 180 9.69 4.59 21.99
N LEU A 181 10.97 4.27 21.94
CA LEU A 181 11.78 4.40 20.73
C LEU A 181 11.12 3.69 19.54
N GLY A 182 10.98 4.39 18.42
CA GLY A 182 10.29 3.89 17.22
C GLY A 182 8.76 3.99 17.26
N GLN A 183 8.17 4.48 18.34
CA GLN A 183 6.73 4.74 18.41
C GLN A 183 6.34 5.90 17.49
N SER A 184 5.26 5.73 16.73
CA SER A 184 4.68 6.82 15.93
C SER A 184 3.65 7.59 16.76
N LEU A 185 3.87 8.89 16.92
CA LEU A 185 2.94 9.80 17.60
C LEU A 185 2.22 10.71 16.60
N ASN A 186 0.92 10.71 16.65
CA ASN A 186 0.09 11.69 15.95
C ASN A 186 0.16 13.03 16.70
N ILE A 187 0.64 14.06 16.05
CA ILE A 187 0.79 15.39 16.63
C ILE A 187 -0.38 16.26 16.17
N PRO A 188 -1.23 16.75 17.09
CA PRO A 188 -2.29 17.67 16.71
C PRO A 188 -1.69 19.01 16.25
N ASN A 189 -2.44 19.76 15.47
CA ASN A 189 -2.02 21.13 15.14
C ASN A 189 -2.03 22.02 16.40
N PRO A 190 -1.14 23.01 16.45
CA PRO A 190 -1.07 24.01 17.54
C PRO A 190 -2.40 24.68 17.83
#